data_cce2a9d568aa94d5ff0a045fb673ef6e
#
_entry.id   cce2a9d568aa94d5ff0a045fb673ef6e
#
_cell.length_a   1.000
_cell.length_b   1.000
_cell.length_c   1.000
_cell.angle_alpha   90.00
_cell.angle_beta   90.00
_cell.angle_gamma   90.00
#
_symmetry.space_group_name_H-M   'P 1'
#
loop_
_entity.id
_entity.type
_entity.pdbx_description
1 polymer ?
#
loop_
_entity_poly.entity_id
_entity_poly.type
_entity_poly.pdbx_seq_one_letter_code
_entity_poly.pdbx_strand_id
1 'polypeptide(L)'
;MLKTRIFPEHNYKAIHLNGKTLRIALDPKKPIGDLEYPEFYDIKVTSYCEGECPWCYQNSVKTAKHDNSIIQKFISFFDGMTDNQKPFQIAFGGGEPTTHPLFLDLMLKCYDMGIVPNYTTNGMWSSHSQEVIDKIIKVTKEYCGGVAVSTHPHLKNHWERATELYLENDIFTNLHIIIGNRKSVDDFLEVYEKYKGRVKYFVLLPLTAQGRATEAHVDWDYFQSNIEGSPADIAFGANFHPYLTKDPSRFKVSLYAPEIMSKYLCLETMNVYKSSFSTEPLNV
;
A
#
# COMPACT_ATOMS: atom_id res chain seq x y z
N MET A 1 7.78 -16.69 0.98
CA MET A 1 9.10 -16.52 1.67
C MET A 1 8.85 -16.36 3.16
N LEU A 2 9.61 -17.05 4.02
CA LEU A 2 9.59 -16.87 5.48
C LEU A 2 10.78 -15.99 5.88
N LYS A 3 10.52 -14.89 6.56
CA LYS A 3 11.56 -14.06 7.17
C LYS A 3 11.26 -13.85 8.65
N THR A 4 12.30 -13.86 9.47
CA THR A 4 12.21 -13.60 10.90
C THR A 4 13.30 -12.62 11.31
N ARG A 5 12.94 -11.63 12.13
CA ARG A 5 13.87 -10.67 12.70
C ARG A 5 13.53 -10.42 14.17
N ILE A 6 14.55 -10.32 15.04
CA ILE A 6 14.39 -9.97 16.43
C ILE A 6 14.99 -8.57 16.64
N PHE A 7 14.23 -7.71 17.30
CA PHE A 7 14.59 -6.34 17.65
C PHE A 7 14.60 -6.20 19.18
N PRO A 8 15.68 -6.63 19.86
CA PRO A 8 15.71 -6.64 21.33
C PRO A 8 15.57 -5.25 21.95
N GLU A 9 16.26 -4.26 21.38
CA GLU A 9 16.20 -2.86 21.80
C GLU A 9 14.84 -2.22 21.60
N HIS A 10 14.04 -2.75 20.69
CA HIS A 10 12.67 -2.29 20.38
C HIS A 10 11.61 -3.23 20.94
N ASN A 11 12.01 -4.24 21.72
CA ASN A 11 11.17 -5.15 22.46
C ASN A 11 10.22 -6.01 21.60
N TYR A 12 10.62 -6.46 20.37
CA TYR A 12 9.78 -7.36 19.63
C TYR A 12 10.53 -8.27 18.66
N LYS A 13 9.81 -9.29 18.20
CA LYS A 13 10.16 -10.19 17.10
C LYS A 13 9.15 -10.03 15.98
N ALA A 14 9.61 -9.85 14.76
CA ALA A 14 8.78 -9.87 13.55
C ALA A 14 8.98 -11.18 12.78
N ILE A 15 7.87 -11.72 12.27
CA ILE A 15 7.82 -12.90 11.42
C ILE A 15 7.00 -12.54 10.19
N HIS A 16 7.62 -12.51 9.01
CA HIS A 16 6.92 -12.32 7.75
C HIS A 16 6.73 -13.68 7.05
N LEU A 17 5.49 -14.00 6.73
CA LEU A 17 5.11 -15.23 6.03
C LEU A 17 3.91 -14.97 5.11
N ASN A 18 4.04 -15.31 3.84
CA ASN A 18 2.94 -15.25 2.86
C ASN A 18 2.19 -13.91 2.86
N GLY A 19 2.93 -12.81 2.69
CA GLY A 19 2.36 -11.46 2.62
C GLY A 19 1.89 -10.87 3.96
N LYS A 20 2.05 -11.59 5.08
CA LYS A 20 1.64 -11.15 6.42
C LYS A 20 2.84 -10.99 7.33
N THR A 21 2.86 -9.93 8.14
CA THR A 21 3.86 -9.74 9.19
C THR A 21 3.20 -9.86 10.57
N LEU A 22 3.62 -10.86 11.33
CA LEU A 22 3.25 -11.02 12.73
C LEU A 22 4.33 -10.37 13.60
N ARG A 23 3.92 -9.55 14.55
CA ARG A 23 4.80 -8.90 15.53
C ARG A 23 4.46 -9.44 16.92
N ILE A 24 5.46 -9.90 17.64
CA ILE A 24 5.33 -10.50 18.95
C ILE A 24 6.23 -9.70 19.90
N ALA A 25 5.65 -9.04 20.91
CA ALA A 25 6.42 -8.38 21.96
C ALA A 25 7.25 -9.41 22.71
N LEU A 26 8.53 -9.11 22.97
CA LEU A 26 9.42 -9.93 23.78
C LEU A 26 9.05 -9.81 25.26
N ASP A 27 8.68 -8.63 25.70
CA ASP A 27 8.10 -8.34 27.00
C ASP A 27 6.75 -7.62 26.79
N PRO A 28 5.61 -8.27 27.05
CA PRO A 28 4.28 -7.69 26.82
C PRO A 28 3.96 -6.48 27.70
N LYS A 29 4.79 -6.21 28.73
CA LYS A 29 4.65 -5.03 29.61
C LYS A 29 5.34 -3.79 29.07
N LYS A 30 6.15 -3.92 28.02
CA LYS A 30 6.89 -2.81 27.43
C LYS A 30 6.33 -2.48 26.04
N PRO A 31 6.29 -1.18 25.66
CA PRO A 31 5.93 -0.79 24.30
C PRO A 31 6.98 -1.26 23.29
N ILE A 32 6.57 -1.38 22.05
CA ILE A 32 7.50 -1.48 20.92
C ILE A 32 8.04 -0.08 20.64
N GLY A 33 9.35 0.07 20.58
CA GLY A 33 10.02 1.33 20.30
C GLY A 33 10.09 1.68 18.81
N ASP A 34 10.50 2.92 18.51
CA ASP A 34 10.78 3.38 17.15
C ASP A 34 11.93 2.56 16.54
N LEU A 35 11.79 2.25 15.25
CA LEU A 35 12.79 1.52 14.49
C LEU A 35 13.69 2.47 13.73
N GLU A 36 14.97 2.32 13.87
CA GLU A 36 15.98 2.97 13.01
C GLU A 36 15.81 2.48 11.54
N TYR A 37 15.63 1.17 11.39
CA TYR A 37 15.43 0.52 10.09
C TYR A 37 14.02 -0.07 10.01
N PRO A 38 13.09 0.53 9.24
CA PRO A 38 11.71 0.10 9.21
C PRO A 38 11.54 -1.28 8.56
N GLU A 39 10.52 -1.99 8.98
CA GLU A 39 10.16 -3.28 8.40
C GLU A 39 9.54 -3.16 7.00
N PHE A 40 8.99 -1.99 6.71
CA PHE A 40 8.22 -1.73 5.52
C PHE A 40 8.54 -0.35 4.93
N TYR A 41 8.67 -0.27 3.61
CA TYR A 41 8.72 0.99 2.89
C TYR A 41 7.56 1.08 1.89
N ASP A 42 6.84 2.20 1.94
CA ASP A 42 6.09 2.67 0.79
C ASP A 42 7.05 3.41 -0.14
N ILE A 43 7.12 3.04 -1.41
CA ILE A 43 8.05 3.66 -2.36
C ILE A 43 7.31 4.29 -3.53
N LYS A 44 7.49 5.60 -3.70
CA LYS A 44 7.05 6.31 -4.89
C LYS A 44 8.02 6.05 -6.02
N VAL A 45 7.51 5.38 -7.06
CA VAL A 45 8.24 5.03 -8.27
C VAL A 45 8.26 6.20 -9.27
N THR A 46 7.11 6.87 -9.41
CA THR A 46 6.90 7.92 -10.41
C THR A 46 5.79 8.89 -9.99
N SER A 47 5.86 10.11 -10.50
CA SER A 47 4.75 11.07 -10.44
C SER A 47 3.81 10.96 -11.66
N TYR A 48 4.12 10.13 -12.65
CA TYR A 48 3.29 9.93 -13.81
C TYR A 48 2.05 9.10 -13.47
N CYS A 49 0.87 9.56 -13.91
CA CYS A 49 -0.39 8.83 -13.77
C CYS A 49 -1.44 9.36 -14.75
N GLU A 50 -2.05 8.50 -15.52
CA GLU A 50 -3.14 8.83 -16.43
C GLU A 50 -4.51 8.86 -15.75
N GLY A 51 -4.61 8.38 -14.51
CA GLY A 51 -5.87 8.24 -13.79
C GLY A 51 -6.56 9.56 -13.45
N GLU A 52 -5.82 10.66 -13.36
CA GLU A 52 -6.33 12.03 -13.13
C GLU A 52 -7.38 12.15 -12.01
N CYS A 53 -7.26 11.32 -10.96
CA CYS A 53 -8.20 11.28 -9.84
C CYS A 53 -8.35 12.67 -9.19
N PRO A 54 -9.57 13.19 -8.99
CA PRO A 54 -9.77 14.52 -8.39
C PRO A 54 -9.34 14.60 -6.92
N TRP A 55 -9.17 13.46 -6.26
CA TRP A 55 -8.72 13.34 -4.86
C TRP A 55 -7.28 12.82 -4.71
N CYS A 56 -6.47 12.91 -5.76
CA CYS A 56 -5.10 12.39 -5.68
C CYS A 56 -4.24 13.20 -4.71
N TYR A 57 -3.87 12.59 -3.59
CA TYR A 57 -3.07 13.24 -2.55
C TYR A 57 -1.63 13.53 -2.97
N GLN A 58 -1.11 12.83 -3.98
CA GLN A 58 0.24 13.02 -4.52
C GLN A 58 0.31 13.99 -5.72
N ASN A 59 -0.80 14.56 -6.18
CA ASN A 59 -0.85 15.41 -7.37
C ASN A 59 -0.25 14.77 -8.64
N SER A 60 -0.31 13.46 -8.75
CA SER A 60 0.25 12.75 -9.90
C SER A 60 -0.49 13.10 -11.18
N VAL A 61 0.25 13.30 -12.27
CA VAL A 61 -0.25 13.84 -13.54
C VAL A 61 0.34 13.11 -14.75
N LYS A 62 -0.38 13.10 -15.86
CA LYS A 62 0.08 12.47 -17.12
C LYS A 62 1.20 13.22 -17.84
N THR A 63 1.53 14.44 -17.40
CA THR A 63 2.62 15.25 -17.97
C THR A 63 3.95 15.05 -17.25
N ALA A 64 3.96 14.33 -16.13
CA ALA A 64 5.20 13.98 -15.44
C ALA A 64 6.05 13.06 -16.33
N LYS A 65 7.36 13.05 -16.11
CA LYS A 65 8.28 12.19 -16.84
C LYS A 65 8.76 11.06 -15.93
N HIS A 66 8.96 9.87 -16.51
CA HIS A 66 9.60 8.77 -15.83
C HIS A 66 11.09 9.04 -15.64
N ASP A 67 11.59 8.68 -14.47
CA ASP A 67 13.02 8.73 -14.15
C ASP A 67 13.69 7.39 -14.49
N ASN A 68 14.48 7.35 -15.54
CA ASN A 68 15.14 6.14 -15.99
C ASN A 68 16.25 5.64 -15.04
N SER A 69 16.58 6.40 -13.99
CA SER A 69 17.59 6.02 -13.00
C SER A 69 17.01 5.32 -11.76
N ILE A 70 15.71 5.01 -11.71
CA ILE A 70 15.04 4.47 -10.51
C ILE A 70 15.67 3.18 -9.99
N ILE A 71 16.18 2.31 -10.87
CA ILE A 71 16.83 1.06 -10.44
C ILE A 71 18.14 1.35 -9.73
N GLN A 72 18.97 2.24 -10.27
CA GLN A 72 20.23 2.66 -9.65
C GLN A 72 19.97 3.35 -8.32
N LYS A 73 18.98 4.23 -8.26
CA LYS A 73 18.56 4.91 -7.05
C LYS A 73 18.06 3.92 -5.99
N PHE A 74 17.25 2.95 -6.39
CA PHE A 74 16.78 1.88 -5.51
C PHE A 74 17.93 1.06 -4.95
N ILE A 75 18.86 0.63 -5.82
CA ILE A 75 20.05 -0.13 -5.41
C ILE A 75 20.87 0.70 -4.43
N SER A 76 21.23 1.94 -4.78
CA SER A 76 22.08 2.79 -3.94
C SER A 76 21.49 3.09 -2.57
N PHE A 77 20.16 3.16 -2.46
CA PHE A 77 19.48 3.39 -1.19
C PHE A 77 19.62 2.19 -0.23
N PHE A 78 19.54 0.97 -0.74
CA PHE A 78 19.64 -0.25 0.06
C PHE A 78 21.04 -0.89 0.02
N ASP A 79 21.97 -0.33 -0.75
CA ASP A 79 23.34 -0.82 -0.83
C ASP A 79 24.06 -0.60 0.51
N GLY A 80 24.83 -1.60 0.91
CA GLY A 80 25.50 -1.59 2.21
C GLY A 80 24.62 -1.91 3.43
N MET A 81 23.30 -1.96 3.28
CA MET A 81 22.44 -2.43 4.37
C MET A 81 22.58 -3.93 4.59
N THR A 82 22.78 -4.32 5.84
CA THR A 82 22.72 -5.75 6.22
C THR A 82 21.30 -6.29 6.08
N ASP A 83 21.15 -7.62 6.10
CA ASP A 83 19.82 -8.25 6.02
C ASP A 83 18.90 -7.83 7.19
N ASN A 84 19.48 -7.46 8.34
CA ASN A 84 18.72 -6.95 9.49
C ASN A 84 18.30 -5.49 9.32
N GLN A 85 18.89 -4.73 8.45
CA GLN A 85 18.56 -3.33 8.17
C GLN A 85 17.57 -3.19 7.01
N LYS A 86 17.61 -4.14 6.05
CA LYS A 86 16.66 -4.14 4.92
C LYS A 86 15.24 -4.43 5.39
N PRO A 87 14.20 -3.79 4.81
CA PRO A 87 12.81 -4.09 5.15
C PRO A 87 12.44 -5.55 4.80
N PHE A 88 11.38 -6.06 5.39
CA PHE A 88 10.81 -7.35 4.97
C PHE A 88 10.12 -7.24 3.62
N GLN A 89 9.45 -6.12 3.40
CA GLN A 89 8.64 -5.89 2.22
C GLN A 89 8.60 -4.41 1.84
N ILE A 90 8.31 -4.16 0.59
CA ILE A 90 8.13 -2.84 0.01
C ILE A 90 6.80 -2.82 -0.73
N ALA A 91 6.04 -1.72 -0.64
CA ALA A 91 4.93 -1.44 -1.53
C ALA A 91 5.30 -0.33 -2.51
N PHE A 92 5.38 -0.66 -3.78
CA PHE A 92 5.58 0.31 -4.84
C PHE A 92 4.26 1.01 -5.19
N GLY A 93 4.31 2.33 -5.27
CA GLY A 93 3.17 3.18 -5.59
C GLY A 93 3.64 4.50 -6.19
N GLY A 94 2.94 5.57 -5.90
CA GLY A 94 3.24 6.92 -6.37
C GLY A 94 2.15 7.43 -7.28
N GLY A 95 2.46 7.74 -8.57
CA GLY A 95 1.49 7.84 -9.65
C GLY A 95 0.92 6.46 -9.96
N GLU A 96 1.07 6.01 -11.19
CA GLU A 96 0.76 4.61 -11.52
C GLU A 96 2.07 3.87 -11.79
N PRO A 97 2.52 2.99 -10.89
CA PRO A 97 3.85 2.36 -11.01
C PRO A 97 3.94 1.44 -12.25
N THR A 98 2.85 0.81 -12.65
CA THR A 98 2.83 -0.12 -13.79
C THR A 98 3.06 0.55 -15.15
N THR A 99 2.93 1.88 -15.22
CA THR A 99 3.25 2.67 -16.42
C THR A 99 4.74 2.94 -16.58
N HIS A 100 5.53 2.75 -15.51
CA HIS A 100 6.97 3.00 -15.60
C HIS A 100 7.66 1.87 -16.37
N PRO A 101 8.45 2.16 -17.42
CA PRO A 101 9.06 1.12 -18.26
C PRO A 101 9.93 0.12 -17.49
N LEU A 102 10.57 0.57 -16.40
CA LEU A 102 11.46 -0.23 -15.57
C LEU A 102 10.76 -0.82 -14.34
N PHE A 103 9.43 -0.75 -14.23
CA PHE A 103 8.70 -1.18 -13.02
C PHE A 103 8.90 -2.66 -12.72
N LEU A 104 8.76 -3.53 -13.73
CA LEU A 104 8.93 -4.97 -13.54
C LEU A 104 10.38 -5.33 -13.18
N ASP A 105 11.36 -4.67 -13.80
CA ASP A 105 12.77 -4.84 -13.46
C ASP A 105 13.08 -4.38 -12.03
N LEU A 106 12.44 -3.29 -11.59
CA LEU A 106 12.52 -2.81 -10.21
C LEU A 106 11.96 -3.83 -9.22
N MET A 107 10.83 -4.48 -9.54
CA MET A 107 10.26 -5.55 -8.72
C MET A 107 11.21 -6.74 -8.61
N LEU A 108 11.77 -7.19 -9.74
CA LEU A 108 12.75 -8.27 -9.78
C LEU A 108 13.98 -7.92 -8.95
N LYS A 109 14.50 -6.69 -9.08
CA LYS A 109 15.64 -6.23 -8.30
C LYS A 109 15.35 -6.20 -6.79
N CYS A 110 14.14 -5.76 -6.41
CA CYS A 110 13.69 -5.80 -5.02
C CYS A 110 13.70 -7.24 -4.48
N TYR A 111 13.16 -8.18 -5.26
CA TYR A 111 13.12 -9.60 -4.89
C TYR A 111 14.54 -10.20 -4.76
N ASP A 112 15.46 -9.91 -5.70
CA ASP A 112 16.84 -10.36 -5.68
C ASP A 112 17.60 -9.87 -4.44
N MET A 113 17.27 -8.68 -3.94
CA MET A 113 17.81 -8.14 -2.70
C MET A 113 17.19 -8.79 -1.45
N GLY A 114 16.38 -9.81 -1.62
CA GLY A 114 15.70 -10.53 -0.55
C GLY A 114 14.56 -9.77 0.10
N ILE A 115 14.00 -8.76 -0.54
CA ILE A 115 12.85 -7.97 -0.06
C ILE A 115 11.62 -8.39 -0.86
N VAL A 116 10.48 -8.57 -0.19
CA VAL A 116 9.23 -8.94 -0.87
C VAL A 116 8.63 -7.70 -1.53
N PRO A 117 8.54 -7.63 -2.87
CA PRO A 117 7.87 -6.54 -3.54
C PRO A 117 6.34 -6.71 -3.47
N ASN A 118 5.64 -5.63 -3.20
CA ASN A 118 4.21 -5.46 -3.36
C ASN A 118 3.96 -4.16 -4.14
N TYR A 119 2.76 -3.95 -4.65
CA TYR A 119 2.43 -2.67 -5.29
C TYR A 119 0.96 -2.34 -5.23
N THR A 120 0.68 -1.05 -5.43
CA THR A 120 -0.67 -0.51 -5.58
C THR A 120 -0.85 0.00 -7.01
N THR A 121 -1.97 -0.35 -7.66
CA THR A 121 -2.29 0.04 -9.04
C THR A 121 -3.72 0.53 -9.17
N ASN A 122 -3.96 1.41 -10.13
CA ASN A 122 -5.31 1.81 -10.55
C ASN A 122 -5.93 0.85 -11.58
N GLY A 123 -5.18 -0.16 -12.01
CA GLY A 123 -5.63 -1.19 -12.93
C GLY A 123 -5.63 -0.83 -14.42
N MET A 124 -5.21 0.39 -14.82
CA MET A 124 -5.26 0.82 -16.23
C MET A 124 -4.43 -0.06 -17.16
N TRP A 125 -3.37 -0.70 -16.65
CA TRP A 125 -2.56 -1.66 -17.39
C TRP A 125 -3.39 -2.81 -17.99
N SER A 126 -4.53 -3.16 -17.39
CA SER A 126 -5.41 -4.24 -17.86
C SER A 126 -6.01 -3.98 -19.25
N SER A 127 -5.94 -2.74 -19.73
CA SER A 127 -6.41 -2.35 -21.09
C SER A 127 -5.30 -2.29 -22.13
N HIS A 128 -4.07 -2.64 -21.77
CA HIS A 128 -2.95 -2.73 -22.70
C HIS A 128 -3.02 -4.01 -23.57
N SER A 129 -2.01 -4.22 -24.43
CA SER A 129 -1.90 -5.44 -25.23
C SER A 129 -1.80 -6.69 -24.34
N GLN A 130 -2.24 -7.84 -24.89
CA GLN A 130 -2.19 -9.11 -24.15
C GLN A 130 -0.75 -9.44 -23.69
N GLU A 131 0.25 -9.13 -24.50
CA GLU A 131 1.67 -9.31 -24.13
C GLU A 131 2.06 -8.56 -22.85
N VAL A 132 1.60 -7.31 -22.69
CA VAL A 132 1.85 -6.49 -21.47
C VAL A 132 1.09 -7.09 -20.28
N ILE A 133 -0.16 -7.48 -20.49
CA ILE A 133 -0.99 -8.12 -19.46
C ILE A 133 -0.29 -9.40 -18.97
N ASP A 134 0.09 -10.29 -19.86
CA ASP A 134 0.72 -11.58 -19.54
C ASP A 134 2.03 -11.37 -18.77
N LYS A 135 2.82 -10.37 -19.16
CA LYS A 135 4.09 -10.04 -18.52
C LYS A 135 3.89 -9.54 -17.09
N ILE A 136 2.93 -8.64 -16.87
CA ILE A 136 2.59 -8.12 -15.54
C ILE A 136 2.08 -9.26 -14.64
N ILE A 137 1.13 -10.07 -15.14
CA ILE A 137 0.57 -11.21 -14.40
C ILE A 137 1.67 -12.20 -14.02
N LYS A 138 2.52 -12.58 -14.99
CA LYS A 138 3.61 -13.53 -14.76
C LYS A 138 4.55 -13.04 -13.65
N VAL A 139 5.08 -11.82 -13.79
CA VAL A 139 6.05 -11.27 -12.81
C VAL A 139 5.38 -11.10 -11.44
N THR A 140 4.13 -10.63 -11.41
CA THR A 140 3.39 -10.47 -10.15
C THR A 140 3.17 -11.81 -9.46
N LYS A 141 2.71 -12.83 -10.17
CA LYS A 141 2.46 -14.16 -9.62
C LYS A 141 3.73 -14.81 -9.06
N GLU A 142 4.85 -14.61 -9.73
CA GLU A 142 6.10 -15.31 -9.42
C GLU A 142 6.89 -14.63 -8.29
N TYR A 143 6.88 -13.30 -8.21
CA TYR A 143 7.78 -12.54 -7.33
C TYR A 143 7.07 -11.65 -6.31
N CYS A 144 5.81 -11.26 -6.54
CA CYS A 144 5.11 -10.32 -5.68
C CYS A 144 4.50 -11.01 -4.46
N GLY A 145 4.51 -10.33 -3.31
CA GLY A 145 3.84 -10.80 -2.09
C GLY A 145 2.33 -10.56 -2.13
N GLY A 146 1.90 -9.51 -2.82
CA GLY A 146 0.50 -9.15 -3.00
C GLY A 146 0.33 -7.83 -3.75
N VAL A 147 -0.85 -7.60 -4.26
CA VAL A 147 -1.24 -6.37 -4.96
C VAL A 147 -2.39 -5.70 -4.24
N ALA A 148 -2.45 -4.38 -4.34
CA ALA A 148 -3.61 -3.60 -3.97
C ALA A 148 -4.15 -2.89 -5.22
N VAL A 149 -5.44 -3.06 -5.50
CA VAL A 149 -6.10 -2.38 -6.61
C VAL A 149 -6.96 -1.25 -6.07
N SER A 150 -6.71 -0.03 -6.53
CA SER A 150 -7.47 1.16 -6.12
C SER A 150 -8.79 1.25 -6.86
N THR A 151 -9.90 1.20 -6.14
CA THR A 151 -11.25 1.21 -6.72
C THR A 151 -11.75 2.62 -6.99
N HIS A 152 -11.23 3.25 -8.04
CA HIS A 152 -11.66 4.60 -8.42
C HIS A 152 -12.91 4.54 -9.30
N PRO A 153 -14.05 5.17 -8.92
CA PRO A 153 -15.31 5.07 -9.67
C PRO A 153 -15.18 5.42 -11.16
N HIS A 154 -14.40 6.45 -11.52
CA HIS A 154 -14.17 6.87 -12.91
C HIS A 154 -13.26 5.93 -13.71
N LEU A 155 -12.58 4.97 -13.06
CA LEU A 155 -11.73 3.94 -13.66
C LEU A 155 -12.33 2.53 -13.49
N LYS A 156 -13.65 2.41 -13.24
CA LYS A 156 -14.30 1.16 -12.85
C LYS A 156 -13.96 -0.01 -13.78
N ASN A 157 -14.04 0.18 -15.09
CA ASN A 157 -13.75 -0.89 -16.05
C ASN A 157 -12.30 -1.40 -15.97
N HIS A 158 -11.35 -0.53 -15.63
CA HIS A 158 -9.93 -0.88 -15.55
C HIS A 158 -9.61 -1.66 -14.27
N TRP A 159 -9.99 -1.10 -13.11
CA TRP A 159 -9.68 -1.75 -11.85
C TRP A 159 -10.47 -3.05 -11.65
N GLU A 160 -11.72 -3.14 -12.11
CA GLU A 160 -12.49 -4.39 -12.08
C GLU A 160 -11.80 -5.47 -12.92
N ARG A 161 -11.43 -5.14 -14.18
CA ARG A 161 -10.73 -6.08 -15.06
C ARG A 161 -9.39 -6.51 -14.47
N ALA A 162 -8.60 -5.58 -13.93
CA ALA A 162 -7.33 -5.91 -13.28
C ALA A 162 -7.53 -6.84 -12.08
N THR A 163 -8.57 -6.57 -11.27
CA THR A 163 -8.92 -7.43 -10.12
C THR A 163 -9.27 -8.84 -10.57
N GLU A 164 -10.12 -9.00 -11.59
CA GLU A 164 -10.48 -10.32 -12.10
C GLU A 164 -9.24 -11.07 -12.62
N LEU A 165 -8.37 -10.41 -13.41
CA LEU A 165 -7.13 -11.02 -13.91
C LEU A 165 -6.20 -11.49 -12.77
N TYR A 166 -6.11 -10.75 -11.67
CA TYR A 166 -5.33 -11.20 -10.53
C TYR A 166 -5.98 -12.40 -9.83
N LEU A 167 -7.29 -12.36 -9.62
CA LEU A 167 -8.03 -13.46 -8.97
C LEU A 167 -7.99 -14.75 -9.80
N GLU A 168 -8.15 -14.67 -11.12
CA GLU A 168 -8.05 -15.80 -12.04
C GLU A 168 -6.65 -16.47 -12.02
N ASN A 169 -5.64 -15.71 -11.62
CA ASN A 169 -4.27 -16.19 -11.52
C ASN A 169 -3.81 -16.50 -10.08
N ASP A 170 -4.73 -16.58 -9.11
CA ASP A 170 -4.45 -16.87 -7.70
C ASP A 170 -3.47 -15.87 -7.05
N ILE A 171 -3.45 -14.63 -7.52
CA ILE A 171 -2.61 -13.57 -6.96
C ILE A 171 -3.28 -12.98 -5.71
N PHE A 172 -2.50 -12.83 -4.63
CA PHE A 172 -2.97 -12.21 -3.39
C PHE A 172 -3.39 -10.75 -3.66
N THR A 173 -4.69 -10.50 -3.65
CA THR A 173 -5.28 -9.22 -4.06
C THR A 173 -6.05 -8.56 -2.94
N ASN A 174 -5.76 -7.28 -2.70
CA ASN A 174 -6.53 -6.39 -1.84
C ASN A 174 -7.20 -5.31 -2.69
N LEU A 175 -8.29 -4.75 -2.19
CA LEU A 175 -8.91 -3.55 -2.77
C LEU A 175 -8.68 -2.35 -1.85
N HIS A 176 -8.16 -1.26 -2.40
CA HIS A 176 -8.01 0.02 -1.71
C HIS A 176 -9.19 0.92 -2.05
N ILE A 177 -9.93 1.37 -1.06
CA ILE A 177 -11.18 2.11 -1.23
C ILE A 177 -11.13 3.39 -0.41
N ILE A 178 -11.35 4.51 -1.08
CA ILE A 178 -11.40 5.82 -0.40
C ILE A 178 -12.81 6.01 0.17
N ILE A 179 -12.88 6.26 1.47
CA ILE A 179 -14.11 6.58 2.20
C ILE A 179 -14.11 8.08 2.52
N GLY A 180 -15.14 8.76 2.06
CA GLY A 180 -15.35 10.18 2.33
C GLY A 180 -16.83 10.45 2.65
N ASN A 181 -17.60 10.87 1.66
CA ASN A 181 -19.04 11.15 1.79
C ASN A 181 -19.88 9.85 1.67
N ARG A 182 -21.19 9.99 1.82
CA ARG A 182 -22.17 8.87 1.75
C ARG A 182 -22.03 8.08 0.46
N LYS A 183 -21.90 8.78 -0.67
CA LYS A 183 -21.74 8.09 -1.96
C LYS A 183 -20.52 7.15 -1.97
N SER A 184 -19.41 7.54 -1.41
CA SER A 184 -18.21 6.66 -1.35
C SER A 184 -18.42 5.46 -0.42
N VAL A 185 -19.27 5.59 0.60
CA VAL A 185 -19.69 4.46 1.43
C VAL A 185 -20.59 3.50 0.64
N ASP A 186 -21.56 4.03 -0.09
CA ASP A 186 -22.45 3.24 -0.95
C ASP A 186 -21.65 2.50 -2.05
N ASP A 187 -20.71 3.21 -2.71
CA ASP A 187 -19.79 2.62 -3.69
C ASP A 187 -18.95 1.49 -3.06
N PHE A 188 -18.50 1.67 -1.82
CA PHE A 188 -17.79 0.62 -1.07
C PHE A 188 -18.69 -0.59 -0.81
N LEU A 189 -19.93 -0.39 -0.37
CA LEU A 189 -20.84 -1.51 -0.10
C LEU A 189 -21.12 -2.35 -1.36
N GLU A 190 -21.29 -1.71 -2.52
CA GLU A 190 -21.41 -2.41 -3.80
C GLU A 190 -20.17 -3.25 -4.13
N VAL A 191 -18.99 -2.66 -3.95
CA VAL A 191 -17.70 -3.35 -4.18
C VAL A 191 -17.53 -4.50 -3.19
N TYR A 192 -17.90 -4.29 -1.92
CA TYR A 192 -17.83 -5.30 -0.88
C TYR A 192 -18.71 -6.51 -1.22
N GLU A 193 -19.98 -6.30 -1.57
CA GLU A 193 -20.88 -7.37 -1.96
C GLU A 193 -20.37 -8.17 -3.17
N LYS A 194 -19.77 -7.48 -4.13
CA LYS A 194 -19.24 -8.13 -5.35
C LYS A 194 -18.00 -9.00 -5.07
N TYR A 195 -17.13 -8.56 -4.16
CA TYR A 195 -15.79 -9.16 -3.99
C TYR A 195 -15.55 -9.83 -2.64
N LYS A 196 -16.52 -9.79 -1.68
CA LYS A 196 -16.38 -10.48 -0.40
C LYS A 196 -16.13 -11.98 -0.60
N GLY A 197 -15.16 -12.52 0.14
CA GLY A 197 -14.73 -13.91 -0.01
C GLY A 197 -13.89 -14.22 -1.25
N ARG A 198 -13.67 -13.23 -2.14
CA ARG A 198 -12.85 -13.37 -3.35
C ARG A 198 -11.51 -12.67 -3.22
N VAL A 199 -11.52 -11.41 -2.75
CA VAL A 199 -10.30 -10.67 -2.41
C VAL A 199 -9.88 -10.94 -0.97
N LYS A 200 -8.65 -10.60 -0.64
CA LYS A 200 -8.11 -10.90 0.68
C LYS A 200 -8.51 -9.89 1.74
N TYR A 201 -8.39 -8.61 1.40
CA TYR A 201 -8.80 -7.49 2.26
C TYR A 201 -9.37 -6.35 1.44
N PHE A 202 -10.37 -5.68 2.05
CA PHE A 202 -10.82 -4.36 1.67
C PHE A 202 -10.12 -3.36 2.59
N VAL A 203 -9.15 -2.62 2.06
CA VAL A 203 -8.39 -1.63 2.81
C VAL A 203 -9.05 -0.27 2.62
N LEU A 204 -9.71 0.21 3.65
CA LEU A 204 -10.40 1.49 3.64
C LEU A 204 -9.43 2.62 3.98
N LEU A 205 -9.46 3.67 3.18
CA LEU A 205 -8.60 4.84 3.28
C LEU A 205 -9.49 6.08 3.46
N PRO A 206 -9.28 6.94 4.46
CA PRO A 206 -10.08 8.14 4.60
C PRO A 206 -9.70 9.16 3.52
N LEU A 207 -10.70 9.87 2.99
CA LEU A 207 -10.42 11.03 2.15
C LEU A 207 -9.65 12.08 2.96
N THR A 208 -8.46 12.43 2.49
CA THR A 208 -7.55 13.34 3.17
C THR A 208 -7.40 14.63 2.35
N ALA A 209 -7.49 15.80 3.02
CA ALA A 209 -7.28 17.12 2.38
C ALA A 209 -5.81 17.33 2.05
N GLN A 210 -5.36 16.73 0.95
CA GLN A 210 -3.99 16.83 0.45
C GLN A 210 -3.95 16.65 -1.05
N GLY A 211 -3.01 17.31 -1.71
CA GLY A 211 -2.87 17.25 -3.15
C GLY A 211 -4.06 17.90 -3.86
N ARG A 212 -4.79 17.17 -4.69
CA ARG A 212 -5.99 17.66 -5.38
C ARG A 212 -7.24 17.65 -4.50
N ALA A 213 -7.26 16.86 -3.44
CA ALA A 213 -8.37 16.87 -2.51
C ALA A 213 -8.27 18.12 -1.60
N THR A 214 -9.26 19.00 -1.68
CA THR A 214 -9.32 20.25 -0.89
C THR A 214 -9.98 20.07 0.46
N GLU A 215 -10.75 19.00 0.63
CA GLU A 215 -11.50 18.71 1.85
C GLU A 215 -11.21 17.31 2.35
N ALA A 216 -11.02 17.19 3.66
CA ALA A 216 -11.03 15.91 4.36
C ALA A 216 -12.41 15.72 4.98
N HIS A 217 -13.12 14.69 4.58
CA HIS A 217 -14.40 14.35 5.17
C HIS A 217 -14.58 12.84 5.18
N VAL A 218 -15.01 12.29 6.31
CA VAL A 218 -15.53 10.94 6.42
C VAL A 218 -16.87 11.01 7.12
N ASP A 219 -17.94 10.64 6.43
CA ASP A 219 -19.27 10.47 7.05
C ASP A 219 -19.24 9.18 7.87
N TRP A 220 -18.58 9.27 9.04
CA TRP A 220 -18.31 8.13 9.90
C TRP A 220 -19.57 7.51 10.46
N ASP A 221 -20.55 8.31 10.83
CA ASP A 221 -21.81 7.82 11.39
C ASP A 221 -22.60 7.04 10.34
N TYR A 222 -22.63 7.54 9.10
CA TYR A 222 -23.24 6.82 8.00
C TYR A 222 -22.49 5.53 7.69
N PHE A 223 -21.15 5.56 7.66
CA PHE A 223 -20.33 4.36 7.48
C PHE A 223 -20.64 3.32 8.56
N GLN A 224 -20.63 3.71 9.83
CA GLN A 224 -20.88 2.79 10.96
C GLN A 224 -22.29 2.19 10.92
N SER A 225 -23.30 2.95 10.49
CA SER A 225 -24.68 2.48 10.45
C SER A 225 -24.95 1.47 9.34
N ASN A 226 -24.08 1.42 8.31
CA ASN A 226 -24.21 0.54 7.15
C ASN A 226 -23.28 -0.69 7.17
N ILE A 227 -22.42 -0.81 8.18
CA ILE A 227 -21.55 -1.98 8.34
C ILE A 227 -21.93 -2.73 9.61
N GLU A 228 -22.39 -3.95 9.47
CA GLU A 228 -22.66 -4.82 10.60
C GLU A 228 -21.39 -5.44 11.17
N GLY A 229 -21.19 -5.29 12.47
CA GLY A 229 -20.07 -5.89 13.17
C GLY A 229 -18.70 -5.33 12.78
N SER A 230 -17.69 -6.19 12.78
CA SER A 230 -16.32 -5.91 12.35
C SER A 230 -15.85 -7.06 11.45
N PRO A 231 -16.18 -7.03 10.15
CA PRO A 231 -15.78 -8.09 9.23
C PRO A 231 -14.27 -8.29 9.23
N ALA A 232 -13.81 -9.53 9.24
CA ALA A 232 -12.39 -9.87 9.37
C ALA A 232 -11.56 -9.54 8.11
N ASP A 233 -12.23 -9.29 7.00
CA ASP A 233 -11.65 -8.94 5.70
C ASP A 233 -11.63 -7.42 5.43
N ILE A 234 -12.11 -6.59 6.37
CA ILE A 234 -11.99 -5.14 6.32
C ILE A 234 -10.77 -4.71 7.14
N ALA A 235 -9.87 -3.97 6.49
CA ALA A 235 -8.72 -3.33 7.10
C ALA A 235 -8.82 -1.80 6.94
N PHE A 236 -8.23 -1.06 7.86
CA PHE A 236 -8.24 0.40 7.83
C PHE A 236 -6.83 0.93 7.65
N GLY A 237 -6.67 1.89 6.75
CA GLY A 237 -5.44 2.64 6.63
C GLY A 237 -5.15 3.45 7.89
N ALA A 238 -3.87 3.75 8.11
CA ALA A 238 -3.40 4.44 9.31
C ALA A 238 -4.17 5.72 9.65
N ASN A 239 -4.52 6.49 8.63
CA ASN A 239 -5.24 7.76 8.77
C ASN A 239 -6.69 7.59 9.26
N PHE A 240 -7.21 6.36 9.36
CA PHE A 240 -8.49 6.09 10.01
C PHE A 240 -8.42 6.09 11.54
N HIS A 241 -7.24 6.06 12.13
CA HIS A 241 -7.06 5.99 13.58
C HIS A 241 -7.93 6.99 14.37
N PRO A 242 -8.05 8.28 14.00
CA PRO A 242 -8.90 9.23 14.72
C PRO A 242 -10.40 8.88 14.73
N TYR A 243 -10.86 8.11 13.74
CA TYR A 243 -12.24 7.64 13.67
C TYR A 243 -12.45 6.36 14.47
N LEU A 244 -11.52 5.42 14.38
CA LEU A 244 -11.59 4.13 15.06
C LEU A 244 -11.51 4.26 16.57
N THR A 245 -10.78 5.24 17.09
CA THR A 245 -10.67 5.52 18.52
C THR A 245 -11.96 6.08 19.13
N LYS A 246 -12.92 6.53 18.31
CA LYS A 246 -14.23 6.97 18.79
C LYS A 246 -15.12 5.81 19.25
N ASP A 247 -14.91 4.60 18.69
CA ASP A 247 -15.60 3.37 19.09
C ASP A 247 -14.64 2.18 19.18
N PRO A 248 -13.78 2.14 20.23
CA PRO A 248 -12.79 1.09 20.38
C PRO A 248 -13.39 -0.28 20.71
N SER A 249 -14.67 -0.32 21.10
CA SER A 249 -15.38 -1.56 21.40
C SER A 249 -15.71 -2.36 20.13
N ARG A 250 -15.93 -1.66 19.02
CA ARG A 250 -16.35 -2.22 17.74
C ARG A 250 -15.16 -2.59 16.84
N PHE A 251 -14.13 -1.75 16.81
CA PHE A 251 -12.99 -1.94 15.96
C PHE A 251 -11.72 -2.20 16.77
N LYS A 252 -11.09 -3.36 16.53
CA LYS A 252 -9.79 -3.66 17.12
C LYS A 252 -8.72 -2.82 16.42
N VAL A 253 -8.32 -1.75 17.07
CA VAL A 253 -7.26 -0.87 16.56
C VAL A 253 -5.90 -1.46 16.94
N SER A 254 -4.97 -1.51 15.99
CA SER A 254 -3.58 -1.81 16.31
C SER A 254 -3.03 -0.70 17.23
N LEU A 255 -2.43 -1.10 18.34
CA LEU A 255 -1.81 -0.16 19.30
C LEU A 255 -0.52 0.47 18.75
N TYR A 256 -0.07 0.04 17.57
CA TYR A 256 1.19 0.48 16.99
C TYR A 256 0.95 1.58 15.97
N ALA A 257 1.60 2.73 16.16
CA ALA A 257 1.65 3.77 15.15
C ALA A 257 2.36 3.22 13.89
N PRO A 258 1.75 3.32 12.70
CA PRO A 258 2.38 2.83 11.46
C PRO A 258 3.73 3.46 11.20
N GLU A 259 3.92 4.71 11.59
CA GLU A 259 5.14 5.50 11.46
C GLU A 259 6.36 4.88 12.17
N ILE A 260 6.13 4.01 13.16
CA ILE A 260 7.18 3.25 13.83
C ILE A 260 7.72 2.15 12.92
N MET A 261 6.83 1.47 12.18
CA MET A 261 7.14 0.27 11.42
C MET A 261 7.44 0.53 9.95
N SER A 262 6.99 1.67 9.43
CA SER A 262 7.09 2.00 8.01
C SER A 262 7.67 3.39 7.78
N LYS A 263 8.28 3.59 6.62
CA LYS A 263 8.71 4.88 6.09
C LYS A 263 8.28 4.97 4.63
N TYR A 264 8.30 6.18 4.11
CA TYR A 264 8.03 6.46 2.71
C TYR A 264 9.29 6.99 2.02
N LEU A 265 9.67 6.38 0.90
CA LEU A 265 10.80 6.79 0.06
C LEU A 265 10.27 7.29 -1.29
N CYS A 266 10.65 8.49 -1.68
CA CYS A 266 10.44 8.99 -3.04
C CYS A 266 11.69 8.72 -3.87
N LEU A 267 11.64 7.78 -4.82
CA LEU A 267 12.80 7.47 -5.69
C LEU A 267 13.16 8.63 -6.63
N GLU A 268 12.20 9.49 -7.00
CA GLU A 268 12.49 10.64 -7.87
C GLU A 268 13.45 11.63 -7.19
N THR A 269 13.23 11.89 -5.87
CA THR A 269 14.01 12.88 -5.10
C THR A 269 15.01 12.27 -4.12
N MET A 270 14.93 10.95 -3.87
CA MET A 270 15.68 10.21 -2.85
C MET A 270 15.43 10.69 -1.41
N ASN A 271 14.33 11.37 -1.18
CA ASN A 271 13.92 11.81 0.15
C ASN A 271 13.13 10.71 0.87
N VAL A 272 13.41 10.55 2.16
CA VAL A 272 12.66 9.68 3.07
C VAL A 272 11.74 10.51 3.94
N TYR A 273 10.54 10.02 4.19
CA TYR A 273 9.51 10.69 4.99
C TYR A 273 8.92 9.71 6.03
N LYS A 274 8.28 10.24 7.06
CA LYS A 274 7.55 9.42 8.05
C LYS A 274 6.42 8.61 7.41
N SER A 275 5.71 9.22 6.45
CA SER A 275 4.62 8.60 5.70
C SER A 275 4.48 9.27 4.34
N SER A 276 3.68 8.68 3.44
CA SER A 276 3.34 9.27 2.13
C SER A 276 2.52 10.57 2.22
N PHE A 277 2.04 10.92 3.41
CA PHE A 277 1.32 12.17 3.70
C PHE A 277 2.20 13.25 4.34
N SER A 278 3.44 12.93 4.68
CA SER A 278 4.37 13.89 5.28
C SER A 278 4.93 14.85 4.22
N THR A 279 5.07 16.12 4.58
CA THR A 279 5.63 17.18 3.72
C THR A 279 7.11 17.42 3.96
N GLU A 280 7.57 17.13 5.17
CA GLU A 280 8.95 17.35 5.59
C GLU A 280 9.75 16.04 5.49
N PRO A 281 10.86 16.00 4.72
CA PRO A 281 11.74 14.87 4.68
C PRO A 281 12.43 14.64 6.02
N LEU A 282 12.75 13.38 6.31
CA LEU A 282 13.61 13.03 7.43
C LEU A 282 15.07 13.36 7.09
N ASN A 283 15.82 13.82 8.08
CA ASN A 283 17.27 13.94 7.97
C ASN A 283 17.85 12.52 8.14
N VAL A 284 18.11 11.84 7.03
CA VAL A 284 18.68 10.48 7.01
C VAL A 284 20.11 10.53 6.52
#